data_809ebeb304ffc70e339e54f8d4e4948e
#
_entry.id   809ebeb304ffc70e339e54f8d4e4948e
#
_cell.length_a   1.000
_cell.length_b   1.000
_cell.length_c   1.000
_cell.angle_alpha   90.00
_cell.angle_beta   90.00
_cell.angle_gamma   90.00
#
_symmetry.space_group_name_H-M   'P 1'
#
loop_
_entity.id
_entity.type
_entity.pdbx_description
1 polymer ?
#
loop_
_entity_poly.entity_id
_entity_poly.type
_entity_poly.pdbx_seq_one_letter_code
_entity_poly.pdbx_strand_id
1 'polypeptide(L)'
;MRDYKLPVIPDYYYVELNEANTAIREIVKELDKKPITIEVLNTRVDTARDLVLKLYTKTKDLMKNAMFAEKAIVYGNRYRSSYSELNSHLTISEKLFYKGEYKKSFELTVNVLNKIEPGIYNKILSLYSSKEK
;
A
#
# COMPACT_ATOMS: atom_id res chain seq x y z
N MET A 1 -6.78 -1.89 11.46
CA MET A 1 -6.00 -0.79 10.83
C MET A 1 -6.78 0.51 10.77
N ARG A 2 -7.66 0.75 11.75
CA ARG A 2 -8.56 1.89 11.67
C ARG A 2 -7.87 3.25 11.71
N ASP A 3 -6.80 3.36 12.44
CA ASP A 3 -6.18 4.65 12.72
C ASP A 3 -4.79 4.85 12.12
N TYR A 4 -4.40 3.94 11.22
CA TYR A 4 -3.10 4.09 10.57
C TYR A 4 -3.16 5.13 9.46
N LYS A 5 -2.29 6.13 9.56
CA LYS A 5 -2.18 7.17 8.55
C LYS A 5 -0.90 6.99 7.77
N LEU A 6 -1.03 6.95 6.45
CA LEU A 6 0.13 6.86 5.57
C LEU A 6 0.91 8.17 5.61
N PRO A 7 2.24 8.12 5.80
CA PRO A 7 3.04 9.36 5.74
C PRO A 7 3.09 9.97 4.34
N VAL A 8 3.04 9.13 3.31
CA VAL A 8 3.05 9.58 1.91
C VAL A 8 2.10 8.70 1.11
N ILE A 9 1.27 9.33 0.27
CA ILE A 9 0.40 8.62 -0.64
C ILE A 9 1.02 8.70 -2.04
N PRO A 10 1.37 7.55 -2.66
CA PRO A 10 1.98 7.55 -3.99
C PRO A 10 1.09 8.18 -5.06
N ASP A 11 1.70 8.81 -6.04
CA ASP A 11 0.98 9.50 -7.12
C ASP A 11 0.07 8.56 -7.92
N TYR A 12 0.50 7.31 -8.12
CA TYR A 12 -0.32 6.35 -8.87
C TYR A 12 -1.67 6.08 -8.21
N TYR A 13 -1.74 6.21 -6.89
CA TYR A 13 -2.98 6.01 -6.15
C TYR A 13 -4.02 7.07 -6.55
N TYR A 14 -3.59 8.30 -6.70
CA TYR A 14 -4.48 9.39 -7.10
C TYR A 14 -5.01 9.19 -8.52
N VAL A 15 -4.20 8.63 -9.41
CA VAL A 15 -4.63 8.32 -10.78
C VAL A 15 -5.76 7.29 -10.74
N GLU A 16 -5.62 6.23 -9.96
CA GLU A 16 -6.64 5.20 -9.84
C GLU A 16 -7.90 5.70 -9.16
N LEU A 17 -7.75 6.54 -8.14
CA LEU A 17 -8.88 7.17 -7.48
C LEU A 17 -9.66 8.04 -8.46
N ASN A 18 -8.97 8.79 -9.29
CA ASN A 18 -9.58 9.64 -10.29
C ASN A 18 -10.31 8.81 -11.36
N GLU A 19 -9.74 7.68 -11.76
CA GLU A 19 -10.41 6.75 -12.69
C GLU A 19 -11.71 6.22 -12.11
N ALA A 20 -11.72 5.82 -10.83
CA ALA A 20 -12.92 5.34 -10.17
C ALA A 20 -13.98 6.44 -10.07
N ASN A 21 -13.57 7.66 -9.73
CA ASN A 21 -14.49 8.80 -9.67
C ASN A 21 -15.09 9.11 -11.03
N THR A 22 -14.29 9.05 -12.10
CA THR A 22 -14.76 9.27 -13.45
C THR A 22 -15.80 8.22 -13.86
N ALA A 23 -15.55 6.95 -13.51
CA ALA A 23 -16.50 5.87 -13.80
C ALA A 23 -17.82 6.08 -13.10
N ILE A 24 -17.80 6.56 -11.86
CA ILE A 24 -19.03 6.88 -11.12
C ILE A 24 -19.79 8.03 -11.78
N ARG A 25 -19.09 9.07 -12.23
CA ARG A 25 -19.71 10.19 -12.94
C ARG A 25 -20.38 9.73 -14.24
N GLU A 26 -19.81 8.74 -14.92
CA GLU A 26 -20.42 8.19 -16.14
C GLU A 26 -21.75 7.51 -15.86
N ILE A 27 -21.90 6.89 -14.68
CA ILE A 27 -23.19 6.33 -14.26
C ILE A 27 -24.23 7.44 -14.13
N VAL A 28 -23.87 8.53 -13.48
CA VAL A 28 -24.77 9.67 -13.29
C VAL A 28 -25.22 10.24 -14.63
N LYS A 29 -24.28 10.37 -15.59
CA LYS A 29 -24.59 10.84 -16.94
C LYS A 29 -25.58 9.92 -17.65
N GLU A 30 -25.44 8.60 -17.52
CA GLU A 30 -26.36 7.65 -18.14
C GLU A 30 -27.75 7.73 -17.54
N LEU A 31 -27.85 7.98 -16.24
CA LEU A 31 -29.15 8.14 -15.55
C LEU A 31 -29.90 9.38 -16.03
N ASP A 32 -29.19 10.41 -16.48
CA ASP A 32 -29.78 11.65 -16.96
C ASP A 32 -30.24 11.58 -18.42
N LYS A 33 -29.82 10.56 -19.17
CA LYS A 33 -30.24 10.38 -20.57
C LYS A 33 -31.65 9.83 -20.65
N LYS A 34 -32.38 10.27 -21.66
CA LYS A 34 -33.76 9.79 -21.93
C LYS A 34 -33.91 9.43 -23.40
N PRO A 35 -34.29 8.18 -23.74
CA PRO A 35 -34.55 7.08 -22.79
C PRO A 35 -33.28 6.50 -22.21
N ILE A 36 -33.39 5.89 -21.01
CA ILE A 36 -32.28 5.21 -20.37
C ILE A 36 -32.05 3.87 -21.09
N THR A 37 -30.78 3.62 -21.47
CA THR A 37 -30.41 2.35 -22.06
C THR A 37 -29.87 1.44 -20.96
N ILE A 38 -30.65 0.43 -20.58
CA ILE A 38 -30.33 -0.46 -19.46
C ILE A 38 -29.00 -1.18 -19.66
N GLU A 39 -28.72 -1.64 -20.88
CA GLU A 39 -27.46 -2.33 -21.14
C GLU A 39 -26.25 -1.44 -20.93
N VAL A 40 -26.30 -0.19 -21.39
CA VAL A 40 -25.22 0.77 -21.21
C VAL A 40 -25.07 1.10 -19.74
N LEU A 41 -26.17 1.31 -19.04
CA LEU A 41 -26.15 1.60 -17.61
C LEU A 41 -25.49 0.46 -16.82
N ASN A 42 -25.88 -0.78 -17.12
CA ASN A 42 -25.30 -1.96 -16.46
C ASN A 42 -23.80 -2.06 -16.72
N THR A 43 -23.35 -1.78 -17.94
CA THR A 43 -21.93 -1.78 -18.27
C THR A 43 -21.18 -0.72 -17.48
N ARG A 44 -21.75 0.48 -17.34
CA ARG A 44 -21.15 1.56 -16.55
C ARG A 44 -21.04 1.20 -15.07
N VAL A 45 -22.08 0.57 -14.54
CA VAL A 45 -22.09 0.13 -13.13
C VAL A 45 -21.03 -0.95 -12.90
N ASP A 46 -20.95 -1.94 -13.79
CA ASP A 46 -19.96 -3.00 -13.69
C ASP A 46 -18.53 -2.44 -13.73
N THR A 47 -18.27 -1.51 -14.64
CA THR A 47 -16.96 -0.86 -14.75
C THR A 47 -16.59 -0.11 -13.48
N ALA A 48 -17.53 0.67 -12.94
CA ALA A 48 -17.30 1.44 -11.71
C ALA A 48 -17.04 0.50 -10.53
N ARG A 49 -17.84 -0.57 -10.43
CA ARG A 49 -17.66 -1.56 -9.35
C ARG A 49 -16.27 -2.19 -9.42
N ASP A 50 -15.83 -2.61 -10.60
CA ASP A 50 -14.54 -3.26 -10.75
C ASP A 50 -13.40 -2.31 -10.40
N LEU A 51 -13.49 -1.04 -10.80
CA LEU A 51 -12.47 -0.03 -10.47
C LEU A 51 -12.43 0.25 -8.97
N VAL A 52 -13.59 0.33 -8.31
CA VAL A 52 -13.66 0.56 -6.86
C VAL A 52 -13.08 -0.63 -6.09
N LEU A 53 -13.41 -1.86 -6.51
CA LEU A 53 -12.87 -3.06 -5.88
C LEU A 53 -11.36 -3.15 -6.05
N LYS A 54 -10.86 -2.82 -7.24
CA LYS A 54 -9.42 -2.79 -7.51
C LYS A 54 -8.74 -1.75 -6.62
N LEU A 55 -9.32 -0.56 -6.51
CA LEU A 55 -8.80 0.50 -5.66
C LEU A 55 -8.78 0.07 -4.19
N TYR A 56 -9.85 -0.60 -3.72
CA TYR A 56 -9.93 -1.11 -2.35
C TYR A 56 -8.79 -2.08 -2.06
N THR A 57 -8.56 -3.05 -2.96
CA THR A 57 -7.48 -4.03 -2.82
C THR A 57 -6.12 -3.35 -2.77
N LYS A 58 -5.89 -2.39 -3.68
CA LYS A 58 -4.61 -1.66 -3.71
C LYS A 58 -4.40 -0.80 -2.48
N THR A 59 -5.46 -0.18 -1.97
CA THR A 59 -5.38 0.60 -0.74
C THR A 59 -4.98 -0.29 0.43
N LYS A 60 -5.60 -1.45 0.52
CA LYS A 60 -5.31 -2.42 1.57
C LYS A 60 -3.85 -2.87 1.52
N ASP A 61 -3.36 -3.19 0.31
CA ASP A 61 -1.98 -3.61 0.12
C ASP A 61 -1.00 -2.48 0.42
N LEU A 62 -1.32 -1.27 0.01
CA LEU A 62 -0.50 -0.09 0.26
C LEU A 62 -0.32 0.14 1.76
N MET A 63 -1.41 0.10 2.52
CA MET A 63 -1.38 0.29 3.96
C MET A 63 -0.60 -0.82 4.65
N LYS A 64 -0.79 -2.06 4.22
CA LYS A 64 -0.09 -3.23 4.76
C LYS A 64 1.42 -3.11 4.52
N ASN A 65 1.81 -2.77 3.29
CA ASN A 65 3.22 -2.60 2.95
C ASN A 65 3.87 -1.48 3.75
N ALA A 66 3.15 -0.37 3.94
CA ALA A 66 3.65 0.76 4.74
C ALA A 66 3.87 0.36 6.19
N MET A 67 2.92 -0.36 6.77
CA MET A 67 3.04 -0.83 8.15
C MET A 67 4.21 -1.79 8.33
N PHE A 68 4.35 -2.75 7.43
CA PHE A 68 5.46 -3.71 7.50
C PHE A 68 6.80 -3.02 7.30
N ALA A 69 6.89 -2.06 6.35
CA ALA A 69 8.12 -1.31 6.13
C ALA A 69 8.51 -0.52 7.38
N GLU A 70 7.56 0.16 7.99
CA GLU A 70 7.81 0.92 9.22
C GLU A 70 8.32 0.03 10.34
N LYS A 71 7.67 -1.12 10.54
CA LYS A 71 8.08 -2.04 11.62
C LYS A 71 9.42 -2.69 11.34
N ALA A 72 9.72 -3.00 10.07
CA ALA A 72 11.02 -3.55 9.71
C ALA A 72 12.13 -2.55 10.02
N ILE A 73 11.91 -1.28 9.69
CA ILE A 73 12.89 -0.21 9.98
C ILE A 73 13.06 -0.04 11.50
N VAL A 74 11.96 0.00 12.25
CA VAL A 74 12.00 0.11 13.72
C VAL A 74 12.74 -1.07 14.32
N TYR A 75 12.46 -2.28 13.84
CA TYR A 75 13.18 -3.48 14.29
C TYR A 75 14.66 -3.38 13.97
N GLY A 76 15.00 -2.92 12.77
CA GLY A 76 16.39 -2.78 12.34
C GLY A 76 17.18 -1.75 13.13
N ASN A 77 16.51 -0.74 13.67
CA ASN A 77 17.17 0.30 14.45
C ASN A 77 17.91 -0.25 15.64
N ARG A 78 17.49 -1.39 16.21
CA ARG A 78 18.19 -2.02 17.34
C ARG A 78 19.60 -2.47 17.01
N TYR A 79 19.88 -2.74 15.72
CA TYR A 79 21.18 -3.20 15.25
C TYR A 79 21.99 -2.10 14.56
N ARG A 80 21.39 -0.93 14.38
CA ARG A 80 21.95 0.14 13.55
C ARG A 80 23.31 0.63 14.03
N SER A 81 23.50 0.74 15.33
CA SER A 81 24.76 1.20 15.90
C SER A 81 25.86 0.14 15.85
N SER A 82 25.47 -1.14 15.74
CA SER A 82 26.42 -2.27 15.73
C SER A 82 26.92 -2.63 14.33
N TYR A 83 26.20 -2.22 13.29
CA TYR A 83 26.51 -2.59 11.91
C TYR A 83 26.42 -1.35 11.02
N SER A 84 27.56 -0.84 10.60
CA SER A 84 27.63 0.36 9.75
C SER A 84 26.96 0.16 8.39
N GLU A 85 27.10 -1.05 7.81
CA GLU A 85 26.46 -1.39 6.56
C GLU A 85 24.95 -1.34 6.67
N LEU A 86 24.41 -1.81 7.80
CA LEU A 86 22.98 -1.75 8.07
C LEU A 86 22.50 -0.30 8.13
N ASN A 87 23.25 0.57 8.77
CA ASN A 87 22.90 1.98 8.85
C ASN A 87 22.73 2.59 7.44
N SER A 88 23.66 2.30 6.53
CA SER A 88 23.57 2.79 5.16
C SER A 88 22.30 2.30 4.45
N HIS A 89 22.01 1.02 4.60
CA HIS A 89 20.84 0.41 3.96
C HIS A 89 19.52 0.92 4.56
N LEU A 90 19.49 1.10 5.89
CA LEU A 90 18.30 1.65 6.54
C LEU A 90 18.03 3.09 6.13
N THR A 91 19.09 3.86 5.90
CA THR A 91 18.95 5.23 5.40
C THR A 91 18.30 5.24 4.02
N ILE A 92 18.72 4.32 3.13
CA ILE A 92 18.13 4.17 1.80
C ILE A 92 16.66 3.72 1.93
N SER A 93 16.42 2.76 2.81
CA SER A 93 15.06 2.26 3.06
C SER A 93 14.12 3.36 3.55
N GLU A 94 14.60 4.22 4.45
CA GLU A 94 13.83 5.36 4.95
C GLU A 94 13.49 6.33 3.81
N LYS A 95 14.43 6.57 2.89
CA LYS A 95 14.18 7.42 1.73
C LYS A 95 13.10 6.83 0.83
N LEU A 96 13.14 5.51 0.60
CA LEU A 96 12.11 4.82 -0.17
C LEU A 96 10.75 4.93 0.52
N PHE A 97 10.74 4.77 1.85
CA PHE A 97 9.53 4.87 2.65
C PHE A 97 8.87 6.24 2.49
N TYR A 98 9.65 7.31 2.58
CA TYR A 98 9.11 8.66 2.46
C TYR A 98 8.80 9.08 1.03
N LYS A 99 9.19 8.27 0.04
CA LYS A 99 8.74 8.44 -1.34
C LYS A 99 7.45 7.68 -1.63
N GLY A 100 6.96 6.91 -0.65
CA GLY A 100 5.78 6.09 -0.84
C GLY A 100 6.06 4.71 -1.43
N GLU A 101 7.32 4.35 -1.62
CA GLU A 101 7.71 3.04 -2.16
C GLU A 101 7.86 2.03 -1.02
N TYR A 102 6.76 1.74 -0.36
CA TYR A 102 6.75 0.95 0.88
C TYR A 102 7.20 -0.48 0.68
N LYS A 103 6.79 -1.11 -0.41
CA LYS A 103 7.17 -2.49 -0.70
C LYS A 103 8.68 -2.61 -0.88
N LYS A 104 9.28 -1.70 -1.64
CA LYS A 104 10.74 -1.69 -1.85
C LYS A 104 11.49 -1.42 -0.57
N SER A 105 10.97 -0.50 0.25
CA SER A 105 11.54 -0.20 1.57
C SER A 105 11.54 -1.43 2.46
N PHE A 106 10.42 -2.14 2.52
CA PHE A 106 10.28 -3.36 3.31
C PHE A 106 11.25 -4.45 2.83
N GLU A 107 11.28 -4.70 1.52
CA GLU A 107 12.14 -5.73 0.94
C GLU A 107 13.62 -5.46 1.20
N LEU A 108 14.06 -4.22 1.02
CA LEU A 108 15.44 -3.84 1.28
C LEU A 108 15.81 -4.06 2.74
N THR A 109 14.97 -3.60 3.65
CA THR A 109 15.22 -3.74 5.09
C THR A 109 15.27 -5.20 5.51
N VAL A 110 14.32 -6.00 5.05
CA VAL A 110 14.25 -7.43 5.39
C VAL A 110 15.46 -8.17 4.83
N ASN A 111 15.86 -7.88 3.59
CA ASN A 111 17.02 -8.54 2.98
C ASN A 111 18.30 -8.29 3.77
N VAL A 112 18.50 -7.06 4.24
CA VAL A 112 19.68 -6.71 5.02
C VAL A 112 19.62 -7.33 6.41
N LEU A 113 18.46 -7.25 7.07
CA LEU A 113 18.27 -7.83 8.40
C LEU A 113 18.39 -9.35 8.40
N ASN A 114 17.97 -9.99 7.32
CA ASN A 114 18.07 -11.44 7.22
C ASN A 114 19.51 -11.96 7.26
N LYS A 115 20.47 -11.13 6.87
CA LYS A 115 21.90 -11.46 6.97
C LYS A 115 22.37 -11.46 8.42
N ILE A 116 21.76 -10.63 9.25
CA ILE A 116 22.10 -10.49 10.68
C ILE A 116 21.30 -11.50 11.49
N GLU A 117 20.00 -11.60 11.22
CA GLU A 117 19.09 -12.48 11.94
C GLU A 117 18.28 -13.28 10.93
N PRO A 118 18.73 -14.51 10.56
CA PRO A 118 18.00 -15.36 9.63
C PRO A 118 16.58 -15.63 10.11
N GLY A 119 15.63 -15.60 9.18
CA GLY A 119 14.21 -15.81 9.52
C GLY A 119 13.49 -14.54 9.95
N ILE A 120 14.11 -13.39 9.81
CA ILE A 120 13.52 -12.11 10.24
C ILE A 120 12.19 -11.81 9.54
N TYR A 121 12.05 -12.18 8.27
CA TYR A 121 10.82 -11.94 7.52
C TYR A 121 9.62 -12.57 8.21
N ASN A 122 9.72 -13.85 8.55
CA ASN A 122 8.64 -14.57 9.22
C ASN A 122 8.38 -14.01 10.62
N LYS A 123 9.42 -13.58 11.31
CA LYS A 123 9.30 -13.01 12.63
C LYS A 123 8.53 -11.69 12.60
N ILE A 124 8.82 -10.82 11.65
CA ILE A 124 8.11 -9.55 11.49
C ILE A 124 6.64 -9.80 11.14
N LEU A 125 6.37 -10.71 10.20
CA LEU A 125 5.01 -11.06 9.82
C LEU A 125 4.23 -11.62 11.01
N SER A 126 4.87 -12.48 11.80
CA SER A 126 4.25 -13.08 12.98
C SER A 126 3.88 -12.04 14.03
N LEU A 127 4.78 -11.10 14.30
CA LEU A 127 4.54 -10.01 15.25
C LEU A 127 3.36 -9.12 14.81
N TYR A 128 3.17 -8.98 13.51
CA TYR A 128 2.08 -8.18 12.98
C TYR A 128 0.75 -8.89 13.01
N SER A 129 0.73 -10.14 12.57
CA SER A 129 -0.50 -10.94 12.52
C SER A 129 -1.14 -11.09 13.89
N SER A 130 -0.34 -11.16 14.96
CA SER A 130 -0.86 -11.26 16.30
C SER A 130 -1.50 -9.96 16.80
N LYS A 131 -1.11 -8.81 16.26
CA LYS A 131 -1.66 -7.52 16.66
C LYS A 131 -2.95 -7.15 15.92
N GLU A 132 -3.20 -7.77 14.79
CA GLU A 132 -4.42 -7.54 14.00
C GLU A 132 -5.63 -8.31 14.57
N LYS A 133 -5.35 -9.23 15.45
CA LYS A 133 -6.39 -9.95 16.16
C LYS A 133 -6.77 -9.20 17.44
#